data_a4e39993899c9e807e52094a20b94584
#
_entry.id   a4e39993899c9e807e52094a20b94584
#
_cell.length_a   1.000
_cell.length_b   1.000
_cell.length_c   1.000
_cell.angle_alpha   90.00
_cell.angle_beta   90.00
_cell.angle_gamma   90.00
#
_symmetry.space_group_name_H-M   'P 1'
#
loop_
_entity.id
_entity.type
_entity.pdbx_description
1 polymer ?
#
loop_
_entity_poly.entity_id
_entity_poly.type
_entity_poly.pdbx_seq_one_letter_code
_entity_poly.pdbx_strand_id
1 'polypeptide(L)'
;MRLSVKGLTIAAGLLWGAAILCVGLIHMADPSYGGNFLQMTSSVYPGFHSGGTAGGLAIGTIEGLIDGAITGFLLSLLYNAFTRVRSEA
;
A
#
# COMPACT_ATOMS: atom_id res chain seq x y z
N MET A 1 -20.80 11.43 8.69
CA MET A 1 -20.52 10.08 8.17
C MET A 1 -19.21 9.55 8.74
N ARG A 2 -19.21 8.30 9.12
CA ARG A 2 -18.00 7.67 9.68
C ARG A 2 -17.50 6.57 8.75
N LEU A 3 -16.19 6.43 8.69
CA LEU A 3 -15.58 5.34 7.93
C LEU A 3 -15.51 4.07 8.79
N SER A 4 -15.73 2.94 8.15
CA SER A 4 -15.49 1.65 8.79
C SER A 4 -13.98 1.47 8.94
N VAL A 5 -13.47 1.43 10.17
CA VAL A 5 -12.04 1.25 10.41
C VAL A 5 -11.57 -0.09 9.84
N LYS A 6 -12.30 -1.16 10.12
CA LYS A 6 -11.95 -2.48 9.61
C LYS A 6 -12.00 -2.52 8.09
N GLY A 7 -13.07 -1.97 7.50
CA GLY A 7 -13.23 -1.97 6.05
C GLY A 7 -12.13 -1.19 5.34
N LEU A 8 -11.82 0.00 5.84
CA LEU A 8 -10.79 0.82 5.20
C LEU A 8 -9.39 0.24 5.40
N THR A 9 -9.12 -0.34 6.55
CA THR A 9 -7.85 -1.03 6.81
C THR A 9 -7.61 -2.13 5.79
N ILE A 10 -8.61 -2.99 5.59
CA ILE A 10 -8.50 -4.10 4.64
C ILE A 10 -8.42 -3.58 3.21
N ALA A 11 -9.28 -2.63 2.85
CA ALA A 11 -9.32 -2.10 1.49
C ALA A 11 -8.01 -1.40 1.11
N ALA A 12 -7.47 -0.57 2.00
CA ALA A 12 -6.23 0.14 1.72
C ALA A 12 -5.05 -0.83 1.63
N GLY A 13 -5.01 -1.85 2.49
CA GLY A 13 -3.98 -2.87 2.42
C GLY A 13 -4.02 -3.64 1.12
N LEU A 14 -5.19 -4.11 0.74
CA LEU A 14 -5.37 -4.85 -0.51
C LEU A 14 -5.04 -3.99 -1.73
N LEU A 15 -5.50 -2.75 -1.73
CA LEU A 15 -5.24 -1.85 -2.84
C LEU A 15 -3.75 -1.58 -3.01
N TRP A 16 -3.06 -1.26 -1.93
CA TRP A 16 -1.64 -0.93 -2.00
C TRP A 16 -0.79 -2.15 -2.33
N GLY A 17 -1.08 -3.28 -1.70
CA GLY A 17 -0.38 -4.53 -2.01
C GLY A 17 -0.60 -4.97 -3.45
N ALA A 18 -1.84 -4.86 -3.93
CA ALA A 18 -2.16 -5.19 -5.32
C ALA A 18 -1.46 -4.24 -6.30
N ALA A 19 -1.34 -2.97 -5.95
CA ALA A 19 -0.63 -2.01 -6.81
C ALA A 19 0.83 -2.40 -6.97
N ILE A 20 1.50 -2.75 -5.88
CA ILE A 20 2.91 -3.17 -5.93
C ILE A 20 3.04 -4.45 -6.74
N LEU A 21 2.15 -5.41 -6.52
CA LEU A 21 2.19 -6.68 -7.24
C LEU A 21 1.99 -6.47 -8.74
N CYS A 22 0.98 -5.69 -9.12
CA CYS A 22 0.69 -5.43 -10.53
C CYS A 22 1.83 -4.73 -11.23
N VAL A 23 2.35 -3.66 -10.64
CA VAL A 23 3.46 -2.92 -11.22
C VAL A 23 4.70 -3.82 -11.35
N GLY A 24 4.97 -4.61 -10.31
CA GLY A 24 6.11 -5.52 -10.34
C GLY A 24 6.00 -6.60 -11.39
N LEU A 25 4.81 -7.18 -11.57
CA LEU A 25 4.58 -8.20 -12.60
C LEU A 25 4.73 -7.62 -14.00
N ILE A 26 4.21 -6.43 -14.24
CA ILE A 26 4.34 -5.77 -15.53
C ILE A 26 5.81 -5.42 -15.78
N HIS A 27 6.52 -4.96 -14.76
CA HIS A 27 7.94 -4.64 -14.89
C HIS A 27 8.77 -5.87 -15.24
N MET A 28 8.42 -7.04 -14.72
CA MET A 28 9.11 -8.28 -15.07
C MET A 28 8.93 -8.62 -16.53
N ALA A 29 7.77 -8.31 -17.12
CA ALA A 29 7.49 -8.54 -18.53
C ALA A 29 8.05 -7.42 -19.42
N ASP A 30 8.04 -6.19 -18.92
CA ASP A 30 8.53 -5.00 -19.64
C ASP A 30 9.34 -4.14 -18.68
N PRO A 31 10.68 -4.28 -18.66
CA PRO A 31 11.53 -3.54 -17.73
C PRO A 31 11.48 -2.02 -17.85
N SER A 32 10.93 -1.50 -18.94
CA SER A 32 10.76 -0.04 -19.06
C SER A 32 9.57 0.49 -18.27
N TYR A 33 8.72 -0.38 -17.78
CA TYR A 33 7.51 0.01 -17.06
C TYR A 33 7.76 -0.01 -15.55
N GLY A 34 7.41 1.07 -14.91
CA GLY A 34 7.33 1.11 -13.45
C GLY A 34 8.65 1.12 -12.70
N GLY A 35 9.79 1.25 -13.40
CA GLY A 35 11.10 1.18 -12.75
C GLY A 35 11.27 2.22 -11.64
N ASN A 36 10.87 3.47 -11.90
CA ASN A 36 10.99 4.54 -10.91
C ASN A 36 10.11 4.27 -9.68
N PHE A 37 8.90 3.79 -9.90
CA PHE A 37 7.99 3.44 -8.81
C PHE A 37 8.59 2.34 -7.94
N LEU A 38 9.09 1.27 -8.56
CA LEU A 38 9.67 0.15 -7.83
C LEU A 38 10.94 0.54 -7.11
N GLN A 39 11.76 1.41 -7.70
CA GLN A 39 12.97 1.87 -7.06
C GLN A 39 12.65 2.71 -5.82
N MET A 40 11.66 3.59 -5.92
CA MET A 40 11.19 4.37 -4.78
C MET A 40 10.67 3.44 -3.68
N THR A 41 9.87 2.44 -4.04
CA THR A 41 9.33 1.48 -3.09
C THR A 41 10.44 0.69 -2.41
N SER A 42 11.46 0.27 -3.17
CA SER A 42 12.56 -0.50 -2.61
C SER A 42 13.41 0.31 -1.64
N SER A 43 13.40 1.64 -1.75
CA SER A 43 14.14 2.49 -0.82
C SER A 43 13.45 2.56 0.55
N VAL A 44 12.16 2.24 0.61
CA VAL A 44 11.37 2.28 1.84
C VAL A 44 11.23 0.89 2.45
N TYR A 45 11.08 -0.14 1.62
CA TYR A 45 10.75 -1.49 2.07
C TYR A 45 12.00 -2.36 2.13
N PRO A 46 12.45 -2.78 3.33
CA PRO A 46 13.61 -3.66 3.44
C PRO A 46 13.35 -5.00 2.75
N GLY A 47 14.35 -5.51 2.06
CA GLY A 47 14.24 -6.79 1.36
C GLY A 47 13.56 -6.74 0.02
N PHE A 48 12.92 -5.63 -0.33
CA PHE A 48 12.32 -5.45 -1.65
C PHE A 48 13.34 -4.80 -2.58
N HIS A 49 13.60 -5.46 -3.70
CA HIS A 49 14.55 -4.97 -4.70
C HIS A 49 13.84 -4.74 -6.03
N SER A 50 14.10 -3.61 -6.65
CA SER A 50 13.48 -3.26 -7.94
C SER A 50 13.99 -4.11 -9.10
N GLY A 51 14.95 -5.01 -8.85
CA GLY A 51 15.55 -5.86 -9.88
C GLY A 51 14.66 -6.96 -10.44
N GLY A 52 13.44 -7.09 -9.97
CA GLY A 52 12.45 -7.93 -10.61
C GLY A 52 12.53 -9.42 -10.29
N THR A 53 13.07 -9.81 -9.15
CA THR A 53 13.01 -11.20 -8.74
C THR A 53 11.63 -11.53 -8.16
N ALA A 54 11.15 -12.75 -8.38
CA ALA A 54 9.87 -13.18 -7.83
C ALA A 54 9.84 -13.13 -6.30
N GLY A 55 10.96 -13.51 -5.67
CA GLY A 55 11.08 -13.47 -4.21
C GLY A 55 11.02 -12.05 -3.68
N GLY A 56 11.72 -11.12 -4.32
CA GLY A 56 11.70 -9.71 -3.96
C GLY A 56 10.31 -9.11 -4.13
N LEU A 57 9.62 -9.47 -5.20
CA LEU A 57 8.25 -8.99 -5.44
C LEU A 57 7.30 -9.50 -4.38
N ALA A 58 7.42 -10.76 -3.97
CA ALA A 58 6.59 -11.32 -2.91
C ALA A 58 6.80 -10.56 -1.60
N ILE A 59 8.05 -10.28 -1.24
CA ILE A 59 8.38 -9.51 -0.04
C ILE A 59 7.76 -8.11 -0.13
N GLY A 60 7.95 -7.42 -1.24
CA GLY A 60 7.40 -6.07 -1.42
C GLY A 60 5.88 -6.04 -1.37
N THR A 61 5.23 -7.05 -1.92
CA THR A 61 3.77 -7.15 -1.88
C THR A 61 3.28 -7.32 -0.45
N ILE A 62 3.92 -8.19 0.33
CA ILE A 62 3.56 -8.40 1.73
C ILE A 62 3.77 -7.12 2.53
N GLU A 63 4.89 -6.45 2.35
CA GLU A 63 5.18 -5.19 3.02
C GLU A 63 4.16 -4.12 2.62
N GLY A 64 3.75 -4.11 1.36
CA GLY A 64 2.72 -3.20 0.87
C GLY A 64 1.36 -3.45 1.49
N LEU A 65 0.98 -4.72 1.65
CA LEU A 65 -0.27 -5.07 2.34
C LEU A 65 -0.27 -4.54 3.76
N ILE A 66 0.83 -4.71 4.48
CA ILE A 66 0.95 -4.24 5.85
C ILE A 66 0.94 -2.71 5.90
N ASP A 67 1.72 -2.06 5.07
CA ASP A 67 1.81 -0.60 5.04
C ASP A 67 0.48 0.04 4.67
N GLY A 68 -0.18 -0.50 3.65
CA GLY A 68 -1.50 -0.02 3.25
C GLY A 68 -2.54 -0.21 4.35
N ALA A 69 -2.49 -1.36 5.05
CA ALA A 69 -3.40 -1.61 6.15
C ALA A 69 -3.18 -0.62 7.29
N ILE A 70 -1.93 -0.36 7.66
CA ILE A 70 -1.61 0.63 8.70
C ILE A 70 -2.09 2.02 8.28
N THR A 71 -1.84 2.41 7.03
CA THR A 71 -2.26 3.69 6.51
C THR A 71 -3.78 3.83 6.53
N GLY A 72 -4.50 2.79 6.10
CA GLY A 72 -5.96 2.80 6.11
C GLY A 72 -6.52 2.87 7.52
N PHE A 73 -5.89 2.15 8.45
CA PHE A 73 -6.29 2.18 9.85
C PHE A 73 -6.14 3.59 10.43
N LEU A 74 -4.97 4.20 10.25
CA LEU A 74 -4.71 5.55 10.76
C LEU A 74 -5.60 6.58 10.08
N LEU A 75 -5.79 6.46 8.76
CA LEU A 75 -6.63 7.39 8.02
C LEU A 75 -8.07 7.34 8.50
N SER A 76 -8.61 6.15 8.74
CA SER A 76 -9.98 6.01 9.21
C SER A 76 -10.16 6.56 10.63
N LEU A 77 -9.17 6.36 11.50
CA LEU A 77 -9.21 6.93 12.83
C LEU A 77 -9.20 8.46 12.79
N LEU A 78 -8.32 9.02 11.99
CA LEU A 78 -8.23 10.48 11.83
C LEU A 78 -9.50 11.05 11.25
N TYR A 79 -10.00 10.43 10.19
CA TYR A 79 -11.23 10.88 9.55
C TYR A 79 -12.40 10.85 10.53
N ASN A 80 -12.54 9.74 11.27
CA ASN A 80 -13.64 9.58 12.21
C ASN A 80 -13.53 10.59 13.36
N ALA A 81 -12.31 10.88 13.81
CA ALA A 81 -12.10 11.88 14.86
C ALA A 81 -12.56 13.26 14.41
N PHE A 82 -12.15 13.68 13.21
CA PHE A 82 -12.54 14.99 12.69
C PHE A 82 -14.02 15.06 12.37
N THR A 83 -14.58 13.97 11.85
CA THR A 83 -16.02 13.92 11.54
C THR A 83 -16.84 13.98 12.83
N ARG A 84 -16.40 13.28 13.89
CA ARG A 84 -17.09 13.29 15.18
C ARG A 84 -17.06 14.69 15.78
N VAL A 85 -15.92 15.37 15.76
CA VAL A 85 -15.81 16.73 16.27
C VAL A 85 -16.75 17.66 15.53
N ARG A 86 -16.82 17.56 14.21
CA ARG A 86 -17.71 18.39 13.40
C ARG A 86 -19.18 18.10 13.68
N SER A 87 -19.53 16.85 13.87
CA SER A 87 -20.93 16.50 14.13
C SER A 87 -21.38 16.93 15.52
N GLU A 88 -20.47 17.06 16.45
CA GLU A 88 -20.76 17.57 17.80
C GLU A 88 -20.85 19.09 17.81
N ALA A 89 -20.21 19.74 16.88
CA ALA A 89 -20.25 21.18 16.79
C ALA A 89 -21.58 21.66 16.16
#